data_4820fb19c46376577f7411e57106a47a
#
_entry.id   4820fb19c46376577f7411e57106a47a
#
_cell.length_a   1.000
_cell.length_b   1.000
_cell.length_c   1.000
_cell.angle_alpha   90.00
_cell.angle_beta   90.00
_cell.angle_gamma   90.00
#
_symmetry.space_group_name_H-M   'P 1'
#
loop_
_entity.id
_entity.type
_entity.pdbx_description
1 polymer ?
#
loop_
_entity_poly.entity_id
_entity_poly.type
_entity_poly.pdbx_seq_one_letter_code
_entity_poly.pdbx_strand_id
1 'polypeptide(L)'
;MIGIQDSQEGKKAFLATFTAEEDKAIMRKVDRKFLLLIGIIYLFKNVDYTNAASVKVLQVGQPSNVLNELSMTTNEYNWVQSIYFISYILFEVPSNLLLKKTSPRQWQTRIIVSWGTVLACHAAVQNKAGLYTARFFLGMMEAGMFPGLAVQLCSWYRADEIQKPFMWMFAIQNTSGIVGSLIAYGVSYMNGLGGLSAWRWVYLLEGIATILFGIVVWAVLPDYPKSPRSNKWLTPREQEYLETRLTGNAPKTHEPSFEKTEVTAALKDWRTYSFMAIHFTTNMAGYALSWQLPTITTALGYVGLPRNQLLNIPPAAGSVLCIIFAGWFLRQAYLTRPMFIMIINVIVLVFFGVLAGVSNKAAIYSAIVVGDSIRAAFFIPFFTWRSSTLSGATGAAFGLAFQNCVGQVGGVVGPQLFQSKYAYNGYKVPFAICAASCGATCLAIAWSWWLTKDLEHDIRRIRRLRLKAAKQGVVYAEDDVDMTGQRKFFKGLRKAGDV
;
A
#
# COMPACT_ATOMS: atom_id res chain seq x y z
N MET A 1 -35.38 20.58 12.88
CA MET A 1 -34.67 20.36 11.60
C MET A 1 -33.71 19.14 11.59
N ILE A 2 -33.41 18.54 12.73
CA ILE A 2 -32.47 17.39 12.83
C ILE A 2 -33.04 16.07 12.28
N GLY A 3 -34.36 15.87 12.30
CA GLY A 3 -34.96 14.58 11.87
C GLY A 3 -35.24 14.39 10.37
N ILE A 4 -35.17 15.46 9.55
CA ILE A 4 -35.42 15.36 8.10
C ILE A 4 -34.11 15.01 7.32
N GLN A 5 -32.95 15.35 7.86
CA GLN A 5 -31.66 15.06 7.23
C GLN A 5 -31.25 13.60 7.34
N ASP A 6 -31.82 12.83 8.27
CA ASP A 6 -31.50 11.38 8.41
C ASP A 6 -32.30 10.48 7.46
N SER A 7 -33.35 10.99 6.80
CA SER A 7 -34.01 10.25 5.74
C SER A 7 -33.19 10.26 4.45
N GLN A 8 -33.24 9.18 3.67
CA GLN A 8 -32.56 9.14 2.37
C GLN A 8 -32.95 10.28 1.44
N GLU A 9 -34.22 10.71 1.48
CA GLU A 9 -34.72 11.85 0.71
C GLU A 9 -34.14 13.20 1.18
N GLY A 10 -33.98 13.39 2.50
CA GLY A 10 -33.35 14.59 3.05
C GLY A 10 -31.85 14.69 2.66
N LYS A 11 -31.13 13.57 2.64
CA LYS A 11 -29.75 13.53 2.16
C LYS A 11 -29.63 13.87 0.68
N LYS A 12 -30.53 13.32 -0.16
CA LYS A 12 -30.56 13.63 -1.60
C LYS A 12 -30.88 15.10 -1.85
N ALA A 13 -31.88 15.66 -1.14
CA ALA A 13 -32.22 17.05 -1.23
C ALA A 13 -31.06 17.97 -0.84
N PHE A 14 -30.35 17.66 0.26
CA PHE A 14 -29.17 18.42 0.68
C PHE A 14 -28.03 18.34 -0.34
N LEU A 15 -27.69 17.16 -0.86
CA LEU A 15 -26.65 17.00 -1.88
C LEU A 15 -27.01 17.73 -3.19
N ALA A 16 -28.27 17.78 -3.56
CA ALA A 16 -28.75 18.51 -4.74
C ALA A 16 -28.58 20.04 -4.64
N THR A 17 -28.35 20.59 -3.44
CA THR A 17 -28.07 22.04 -3.24
C THR A 17 -26.64 22.43 -3.63
N PHE A 18 -25.78 21.46 -3.96
CA PHE A 18 -24.39 21.72 -4.38
C PHE A 18 -24.23 21.57 -5.89
N THR A 19 -23.49 22.49 -6.48
CA THR A 19 -23.12 22.41 -7.90
C THR A 19 -21.92 21.49 -8.10
N ALA A 20 -21.71 20.99 -9.31
CA ALA A 20 -20.54 20.20 -9.68
C ALA A 20 -19.20 20.97 -9.48
N GLU A 21 -19.24 22.31 -9.60
CA GLU A 21 -18.09 23.16 -9.35
C GLU A 21 -17.76 23.27 -7.87
N GLU A 22 -18.78 23.41 -7.02
CA GLU A 22 -18.64 23.42 -5.55
C GLU A 22 -18.08 22.08 -5.06
N ASP A 23 -18.61 20.93 -5.52
CA ASP A 23 -18.07 19.60 -5.20
C ASP A 23 -16.59 19.51 -5.58
N LYS A 24 -16.25 19.92 -6.80
CA LYS A 24 -14.86 19.92 -7.27
C LYS A 24 -13.96 20.84 -6.46
N ALA A 25 -14.47 21.99 -6.00
CA ALA A 25 -13.74 22.94 -5.17
C ALA A 25 -13.48 22.36 -3.76
N ILE A 26 -14.48 21.74 -3.15
CA ILE A 26 -14.38 21.08 -1.84
C ILE A 26 -13.37 19.92 -1.94
N MET A 27 -13.48 19.06 -2.94
CA MET A 27 -12.56 17.95 -3.13
C MET A 27 -11.14 18.39 -3.42
N ARG A 28 -10.92 19.52 -4.09
CA ARG A 28 -9.56 20.10 -4.24
C ARG A 28 -8.96 20.51 -2.89
N LYS A 29 -9.75 21.03 -1.95
CA LYS A 29 -9.26 21.34 -0.59
C LYS A 29 -8.84 20.07 0.14
N VAL A 30 -9.65 19.01 0.06
CA VAL A 30 -9.34 17.69 0.63
C VAL A 30 -8.06 17.12 0.01
N ASP A 31 -7.99 17.10 -1.32
CA ASP A 31 -6.84 16.59 -2.06
C ASP A 31 -5.52 17.28 -1.66
N ARG A 32 -5.53 18.62 -1.53
CA ARG A 32 -4.34 19.39 -1.11
C ARG A 32 -3.85 19.01 0.29
N LYS A 33 -4.76 18.61 1.18
CA LYS A 33 -4.40 18.21 2.55
C LYS A 33 -3.92 16.76 2.64
N PHE A 34 -4.48 15.86 1.83
CA PHE A 34 -4.25 14.43 1.96
C PHE A 34 -3.23 13.87 0.97
N LEU A 35 -3.35 14.18 -0.33
CA LEU A 35 -2.64 13.40 -1.35
C LEU A 35 -1.13 13.43 -1.18
N LEU A 36 -0.57 14.61 -1.01
CA LEU A 36 0.88 14.75 -0.84
C LEU A 36 1.34 14.19 0.50
N LEU A 37 0.64 14.53 1.58
CA LEU A 37 1.03 14.12 2.94
C LEU A 37 1.02 12.60 3.10
N ILE A 38 -0.06 11.94 2.68
CA ILE A 38 -0.17 10.47 2.74
C ILE A 38 0.88 9.82 1.83
N GLY A 39 1.12 10.38 0.65
CA GLY A 39 2.18 9.89 -0.23
C GLY A 39 3.55 9.98 0.42
N ILE A 40 3.88 11.09 1.10
CA ILE A 40 5.16 11.26 1.80
C ILE A 40 5.26 10.33 3.02
N ILE A 41 4.19 10.15 3.78
CA ILE A 41 4.18 9.15 4.89
C ILE A 41 4.58 7.78 4.35
N TYR A 42 3.99 7.40 3.22
CA TYR A 42 4.27 6.11 2.58
C TYR A 42 5.67 6.05 1.95
N LEU A 43 6.19 7.18 1.47
CA LEU A 43 7.57 7.30 0.99
C LEU A 43 8.55 6.96 2.12
N PHE A 44 8.44 7.63 3.27
CA PHE A 44 9.29 7.36 4.44
C PHE A 44 9.21 5.90 4.85
N LYS A 45 7.98 5.39 5.02
CA LYS A 45 7.74 3.99 5.35
C LYS A 45 8.47 3.04 4.41
N ASN A 46 8.41 3.30 3.10
CA ASN A 46 9.00 2.39 2.13
C ASN A 46 10.52 2.54 2.00
N VAL A 47 11.07 3.74 2.20
CA VAL A 47 12.53 3.96 2.31
C VAL A 47 13.07 3.16 3.50
N ASP A 48 12.48 3.35 4.68
CA ASP A 48 12.91 2.70 5.93
C ASP A 48 12.79 1.16 5.86
N TYR A 49 11.79 0.66 5.14
CA TYR A 49 11.59 -0.77 4.89
C TYR A 49 12.63 -1.35 3.93
N THR A 50 12.90 -0.66 2.80
CA THR A 50 13.77 -1.19 1.73
C THR A 50 15.24 -1.01 2.01
N ASN A 51 15.63 -0.15 2.96
CA ASN A 51 17.02 0.12 3.31
C ASN A 51 17.80 -1.15 3.69
N ALA A 52 17.16 -2.12 4.36
CA ALA A 52 17.82 -3.37 4.75
C ALA A 52 18.37 -4.15 3.57
N ALA A 53 17.66 -4.16 2.43
CA ALA A 53 18.16 -4.80 1.21
C ALA A 53 19.36 -4.04 0.62
N SER A 54 19.34 -2.70 0.65
CA SER A 54 20.44 -1.86 0.19
C SER A 54 21.64 -1.92 1.11
N VAL A 55 21.43 -1.92 2.43
CA VAL A 55 22.48 -2.06 3.45
C VAL A 55 23.28 -3.35 3.29
N LYS A 56 22.63 -4.46 2.94
CA LYS A 56 23.28 -5.75 2.68
C LYS A 56 24.44 -5.65 1.67
N VAL A 57 24.28 -4.79 0.67
CA VAL A 57 25.24 -4.64 -0.43
C VAL A 57 26.10 -3.39 -0.32
N LEU A 58 25.96 -2.59 0.74
CA LEU A 58 26.91 -1.51 1.05
C LEU A 58 28.26 -2.09 1.47
N GLN A 59 29.34 -1.53 0.93
CA GLN A 59 30.73 -1.91 1.29
C GLN A 59 30.99 -3.44 1.18
N VAL A 60 30.38 -4.13 0.19
CA VAL A 60 30.60 -5.56 -0.04
C VAL A 60 32.09 -5.84 -0.19
N GLY A 61 32.58 -6.86 0.52
CA GLY A 61 34.01 -7.26 0.53
C GLY A 61 34.87 -6.46 1.52
N GLN A 62 34.32 -5.46 2.20
CA GLN A 62 35.06 -4.72 3.24
C GLN A 62 34.69 -5.20 4.66
N PRO A 63 35.57 -5.00 5.65
CA PRO A 63 35.26 -5.32 7.06
C PRO A 63 34.03 -4.56 7.60
N SER A 64 33.80 -3.34 7.10
CA SER A 64 32.67 -2.47 7.46
C SER A 64 31.33 -2.85 6.79
N ASN A 65 31.27 -3.92 5.99
CA ASN A 65 29.99 -4.46 5.53
C ASN A 65 29.20 -5.06 6.68
N VAL A 66 27.89 -4.86 6.71
CA VAL A 66 27.01 -5.33 7.80
C VAL A 66 27.13 -6.83 8.06
N LEU A 67 27.33 -7.67 7.04
CA LEU A 67 27.47 -9.12 7.19
C LEU A 67 28.76 -9.46 7.92
N ASN A 68 29.88 -8.80 7.57
CA ASN A 68 31.17 -9.02 8.19
C ASN A 68 31.22 -8.48 9.61
N GLU A 69 30.75 -7.24 9.82
CA GLU A 69 30.78 -6.56 11.11
C GLU A 69 29.92 -7.27 12.18
N LEU A 70 28.76 -7.83 11.78
CA LEU A 70 27.88 -8.58 12.68
C LEU A 70 28.09 -10.10 12.61
N SER A 71 29.11 -10.58 11.89
CA SER A 71 29.42 -12.01 11.71
C SER A 71 28.20 -12.82 11.25
N MET A 72 27.51 -12.35 10.21
CA MET A 72 26.30 -12.95 9.67
C MET A 72 26.52 -13.57 8.28
N THR A 73 25.92 -14.72 8.05
CA THR A 73 25.77 -15.28 6.70
C THR A 73 24.65 -14.58 5.94
N THR A 74 24.66 -14.68 4.61
CA THR A 74 23.57 -14.18 3.76
C THR A 74 22.19 -14.79 4.13
N ASN A 75 22.17 -16.07 4.50
CA ASN A 75 20.93 -16.76 4.88
C ASN A 75 20.43 -16.26 6.24
N GLU A 76 21.30 -15.99 7.21
CA GLU A 76 20.93 -15.38 8.49
C GLU A 76 20.41 -13.95 8.26
N TYR A 77 21.01 -13.18 7.35
CA TYR A 77 20.56 -11.83 7.04
C TYR A 77 19.14 -11.80 6.41
N ASN A 78 18.72 -12.83 5.69
CA ASN A 78 17.36 -12.92 5.17
C ASN A 78 16.30 -12.93 6.32
N TRP A 79 16.66 -13.43 7.50
CA TRP A 79 15.80 -13.38 8.69
C TRP A 79 15.52 -11.97 9.21
N VAL A 80 16.41 -11.01 8.95
CA VAL A 80 16.22 -9.59 9.29
C VAL A 80 14.89 -9.08 8.72
N GLN A 81 14.56 -9.47 7.51
CA GLN A 81 13.31 -9.09 6.86
C GLN A 81 12.11 -9.94 7.32
N SER A 82 12.32 -11.23 7.50
CA SER A 82 11.25 -12.13 7.97
C SER A 82 10.78 -11.79 9.38
N ILE A 83 11.70 -11.50 10.31
CA ILE A 83 11.39 -11.10 11.69
C ILE A 83 10.58 -9.80 11.74
N TYR A 84 10.93 -8.81 10.89
CA TYR A 84 10.15 -7.59 10.75
C TYR A 84 8.69 -7.88 10.37
N PHE A 85 8.46 -8.75 9.38
CA PHE A 85 7.09 -9.09 8.97
C PHE A 85 6.36 -9.94 10.02
N ILE A 86 7.02 -10.84 10.72
CA ILE A 86 6.41 -11.63 11.79
C ILE A 86 5.86 -10.69 12.86
N SER A 87 6.65 -9.75 13.36
CA SER A 87 6.19 -8.78 14.37
C SER A 87 5.11 -7.85 13.80
N TYR A 88 5.25 -7.38 12.57
CA TYR A 88 4.25 -6.55 11.90
C TYR A 88 2.88 -7.24 11.88
N ILE A 89 2.81 -8.51 11.45
CA ILE A 89 1.59 -9.32 11.39
C ILE A 89 0.95 -9.48 12.79
N LEU A 90 1.76 -9.81 13.79
CA LEU A 90 1.27 -10.04 15.15
C LEU A 90 0.62 -8.81 15.77
N PHE A 91 1.16 -7.63 15.48
CA PHE A 91 0.73 -6.37 16.09
C PHE A 91 -0.20 -5.53 15.22
N GLU A 92 -0.45 -5.89 13.96
CA GLU A 92 -1.28 -5.10 13.03
C GLU A 92 -2.74 -5.01 13.48
N VAL A 93 -3.37 -6.12 13.82
CA VAL A 93 -4.78 -6.12 14.29
C VAL A 93 -4.92 -5.40 15.63
N PRO A 94 -4.11 -5.69 16.67
CA PRO A 94 -4.12 -4.92 17.92
C PRO A 94 -3.94 -3.40 17.71
N SER A 95 -3.00 -3.00 16.84
CA SER A 95 -2.74 -1.59 16.52
C SER A 95 -3.99 -0.91 15.94
N ASN A 96 -4.66 -1.55 14.99
CA ASN A 96 -5.87 -1.00 14.37
C ASN A 96 -7.08 -0.94 15.31
N LEU A 97 -7.17 -1.83 16.28
CA LEU A 97 -8.18 -1.75 17.33
C LEU A 97 -7.92 -0.56 18.28
N LEU A 98 -6.64 -0.27 18.57
CA LEU A 98 -6.26 0.89 19.36
C LEU A 98 -6.49 2.22 18.62
N LEU A 99 -6.37 2.24 17.29
CA LEU A 99 -6.71 3.41 16.47
C LEU A 99 -8.12 3.93 16.73
N LYS A 100 -9.10 3.03 16.96
CA LYS A 100 -10.48 3.43 17.28
C LYS A 100 -10.64 4.20 18.60
N LYS A 101 -9.71 4.01 19.54
CA LYS A 101 -9.73 4.69 20.86
C LYS A 101 -9.03 6.05 20.85
N THR A 102 -8.29 6.33 19.78
CA THR A 102 -7.52 7.56 19.59
C THR A 102 -7.95 8.27 18.30
N SER A 103 -7.43 9.46 18.04
CA SER A 103 -7.64 10.08 16.73
C SER A 103 -6.67 9.52 15.70
N PRO A 104 -7.04 9.45 14.40
CA PRO A 104 -6.14 9.01 13.33
C PRO A 104 -4.80 9.74 13.33
N ARG A 105 -4.81 11.05 13.56
CA ARG A 105 -3.61 11.88 13.63
C ARG A 105 -2.71 11.46 14.78
N GLN A 106 -3.25 11.35 16.01
CA GLN A 106 -2.48 10.98 17.19
C GLN A 106 -1.85 9.59 17.00
N TRP A 107 -2.64 8.65 16.49
CA TRP A 107 -2.20 7.28 16.29
C TRP A 107 -1.11 7.17 15.23
N GLN A 108 -1.30 7.81 14.06
CA GLN A 108 -0.31 7.80 12.99
C GLN A 108 0.99 8.49 13.41
N THR A 109 0.90 9.63 14.08
CA THR A 109 2.09 10.31 14.61
C THR A 109 2.86 9.44 15.60
N ARG A 110 2.16 8.79 16.54
CA ARG A 110 2.77 7.85 17.48
C ARG A 110 3.51 6.73 16.73
N ILE A 111 2.87 6.14 15.75
CA ILE A 111 3.47 5.10 14.91
C ILE A 111 4.77 5.64 14.28
N ILE A 112 4.72 6.78 13.57
CA ILE A 112 5.87 7.36 12.85
C ILE A 112 7.04 7.67 13.79
N VAL A 113 6.78 8.34 14.90
CA VAL A 113 7.84 8.69 15.85
C VAL A 113 8.45 7.46 16.52
N SER A 114 7.61 6.47 16.89
CA SER A 114 8.11 5.25 17.53
C SER A 114 8.94 4.40 16.59
N TRP A 115 8.52 4.20 15.32
CA TRP A 115 9.34 3.43 14.38
C TRP A 115 10.62 4.17 13.99
N GLY A 116 10.58 5.51 13.80
CA GLY A 116 11.77 6.32 13.52
C GLY A 116 12.81 6.22 14.66
N THR A 117 12.34 6.19 15.92
CA THR A 117 13.22 5.98 17.07
C THR A 117 13.88 4.60 17.04
N VAL A 118 13.10 3.55 16.81
CA VAL A 118 13.65 2.18 16.70
C VAL A 118 14.60 2.07 15.51
N LEU A 119 14.28 2.73 14.37
CA LEU A 119 15.16 2.74 13.20
C LEU A 119 16.51 3.39 13.53
N ALA A 120 16.53 4.55 14.21
CA ALA A 120 17.77 5.18 14.64
C ALA A 120 18.59 4.28 15.60
N CYS A 121 17.91 3.51 16.47
CA CYS A 121 18.57 2.55 17.37
C CYS A 121 19.32 1.42 16.63
N HIS A 122 19.01 1.11 15.37
CA HIS A 122 19.78 0.14 14.58
C HIS A 122 21.25 0.55 14.44
N ALA A 123 21.56 1.84 14.48
CA ALA A 123 22.94 2.32 14.41
C ALA A 123 23.81 1.86 15.60
N ALA A 124 23.20 1.57 16.75
CA ALA A 124 23.90 1.12 17.97
C ALA A 124 24.03 -0.41 18.07
N VAL A 125 23.52 -1.17 17.11
CA VAL A 125 23.56 -2.64 17.10
C VAL A 125 24.99 -3.15 16.93
N GLN A 126 25.40 -4.13 17.77
CA GLN A 126 26.76 -4.68 17.77
C GLN A 126 26.82 -6.18 17.37
N ASN A 127 25.70 -6.86 17.29
CA ASN A 127 25.64 -8.28 16.96
C ASN A 127 24.33 -8.66 16.27
N LYS A 128 24.27 -9.86 15.69
CA LYS A 128 23.09 -10.35 14.98
C LYS A 128 21.82 -10.41 15.83
N ALA A 129 21.93 -10.75 17.11
CA ALA A 129 20.78 -10.81 18.00
C ALA A 129 20.17 -9.40 18.22
N GLY A 130 21.04 -8.39 18.41
CA GLY A 130 20.61 -6.99 18.48
C GLY A 130 19.92 -6.52 17.21
N LEU A 131 20.40 -6.91 16.01
CA LEU A 131 19.77 -6.58 14.73
C LEU A 131 18.38 -7.22 14.61
N TYR A 132 18.23 -8.48 14.98
CA TYR A 132 16.93 -9.18 14.99
C TYR A 132 15.94 -8.54 15.96
N THR A 133 16.42 -8.19 17.17
CA THR A 133 15.61 -7.50 18.19
C THR A 133 15.13 -6.14 17.67
N ALA A 134 16.03 -5.33 17.10
CA ALA A 134 15.70 -4.04 16.55
C ALA A 134 14.66 -4.16 15.40
N ARG A 135 14.81 -5.16 14.52
CA ARG A 135 13.85 -5.44 13.45
C ARG A 135 12.49 -5.92 13.96
N PHE A 136 12.46 -6.71 15.02
CA PHE A 136 11.21 -7.10 15.67
C PHE A 136 10.47 -5.88 16.20
N PHE A 137 11.14 -5.01 16.94
CA PHE A 137 10.52 -3.79 17.45
C PHE A 137 10.13 -2.82 16.32
N LEU A 138 10.91 -2.73 15.24
CA LEU A 138 10.56 -1.92 14.08
C LEU A 138 9.22 -2.36 13.47
N GLY A 139 9.05 -3.65 13.19
CA GLY A 139 7.81 -4.20 12.66
C GLY A 139 6.63 -4.01 13.61
N MET A 140 6.84 -4.19 14.92
CA MET A 140 5.82 -3.94 15.95
C MET A 140 5.35 -2.48 15.98
N MET A 141 6.28 -1.52 15.94
CA MET A 141 5.94 -0.09 16.00
C MET A 141 5.30 0.43 14.72
N GLU A 142 5.66 -0.12 13.55
CA GLU A 142 5.11 0.26 12.26
C GLU A 142 3.76 -0.42 11.96
N ALA A 143 3.42 -1.46 12.71
CA ALA A 143 2.19 -2.23 12.52
C ALA A 143 0.93 -1.36 12.61
N GLY A 144 -0.01 -1.59 11.69
CA GLY A 144 -1.31 -0.89 11.65
C GLY A 144 -1.31 0.44 10.89
N MET A 145 -0.17 0.90 10.36
CA MET A 145 -0.12 2.16 9.62
C MET A 145 -0.97 2.11 8.34
N PHE A 146 -0.82 1.08 7.51
CA PHE A 146 -1.53 0.99 6.24
C PHE A 146 -3.04 0.87 6.39
N PRO A 147 -3.58 -0.10 7.16
CA PRO A 147 -5.02 -0.19 7.36
C PRO A 147 -5.59 1.08 8.01
N GLY A 148 -4.85 1.70 8.93
CA GLY A 148 -5.25 2.95 9.56
C GLY A 148 -5.41 4.11 8.58
N LEU A 149 -4.46 4.28 7.65
CA LEU A 149 -4.56 5.27 6.56
C LEU A 149 -5.68 4.92 5.58
N ALA A 150 -5.85 3.64 5.22
CA ALA A 150 -6.90 3.21 4.33
C ALA A 150 -8.30 3.50 4.90
N VAL A 151 -8.53 3.21 6.18
CA VAL A 151 -9.78 3.55 6.89
C VAL A 151 -9.98 5.06 6.95
N GLN A 152 -8.93 5.84 7.22
CA GLN A 152 -9.00 7.30 7.21
C GLN A 152 -9.37 7.83 5.82
N LEU A 153 -8.82 7.29 4.74
CA LEU A 153 -9.21 7.66 3.38
C LEU A 153 -10.69 7.35 3.09
N CYS A 154 -11.21 6.20 3.56
CA CYS A 154 -12.62 5.84 3.42
C CYS A 154 -13.57 6.83 4.14
N SER A 155 -13.11 7.59 5.14
CA SER A 155 -13.90 8.63 5.81
C SER A 155 -13.94 9.98 5.08
N TRP A 156 -13.16 10.14 4.01
CA TRP A 156 -13.06 11.38 3.23
C TRP A 156 -13.47 11.21 1.77
N TYR A 157 -13.31 10.02 1.20
CA TYR A 157 -13.53 9.73 -0.22
C TYR A 157 -14.59 8.64 -0.40
N ARG A 158 -15.43 8.79 -1.41
CA ARG A 158 -16.37 7.74 -1.83
C ARG A 158 -15.62 6.52 -2.39
N ALA A 159 -16.27 5.36 -2.39
CA ALA A 159 -15.70 4.11 -2.89
C ALA A 159 -15.24 4.16 -4.37
N ASP A 160 -15.89 5.00 -5.19
CA ASP A 160 -15.50 5.21 -6.60
C ASP A 160 -14.41 6.28 -6.78
N GLU A 161 -14.19 7.16 -5.80
CA GLU A 161 -13.19 8.23 -5.81
C GLU A 161 -11.87 7.82 -5.13
N ILE A 162 -11.90 6.84 -4.22
CA ILE A 162 -10.76 6.42 -3.39
C ILE A 162 -9.56 5.92 -4.22
N GLN A 163 -9.77 5.60 -5.49
CA GLN A 163 -8.71 5.23 -6.43
C GLN A 163 -7.68 6.36 -6.59
N LYS A 164 -8.10 7.63 -6.55
CA LYS A 164 -7.20 8.78 -6.72
C LYS A 164 -6.19 8.92 -5.58
N PRO A 165 -6.59 8.93 -4.29
CA PRO A 165 -5.63 8.96 -3.20
C PRO A 165 -4.73 7.72 -3.15
N PHE A 166 -5.23 6.51 -3.41
CA PHE A 166 -4.37 5.34 -3.49
C PHE A 166 -3.35 5.43 -4.63
N MET A 167 -3.75 5.93 -5.81
CA MET A 167 -2.83 6.14 -6.92
C MET A 167 -1.66 7.06 -6.50
N TRP A 168 -1.96 8.22 -5.92
CA TRP A 168 -0.92 9.15 -5.48
C TRP A 168 -0.06 8.60 -4.35
N MET A 169 -0.68 7.91 -3.39
CA MET A 169 0.02 7.24 -2.30
C MET A 169 1.05 6.23 -2.84
N PHE A 170 0.63 5.33 -3.74
CA PHE A 170 1.54 4.33 -4.32
C PHE A 170 2.54 4.93 -5.31
N ALA A 171 2.18 5.97 -6.06
CA ALA A 171 3.11 6.65 -6.96
C ALA A 171 4.25 7.32 -6.17
N ILE A 172 3.93 8.10 -5.14
CA ILE A 172 4.93 8.75 -4.28
C ILE A 172 5.73 7.71 -3.49
N GLN A 173 5.08 6.65 -2.97
CA GLN A 173 5.79 5.54 -2.33
C GLN A 173 6.86 4.94 -3.23
N ASN A 174 6.57 4.69 -4.51
CA ASN A 174 7.52 4.06 -5.42
C ASN A 174 8.71 4.98 -5.78
N THR A 175 8.64 6.28 -5.49
CA THR A 175 9.83 7.15 -5.57
C THR A 175 10.86 6.82 -4.48
N SER A 176 10.49 6.02 -3.47
CA SER A 176 11.43 5.54 -2.43
C SER A 176 12.59 4.73 -2.98
N GLY A 177 12.39 3.99 -4.07
CA GLY A 177 13.49 3.28 -4.75
C GLY A 177 14.53 4.24 -5.33
N ILE A 178 14.12 5.42 -5.78
CA ILE A 178 15.02 6.49 -6.24
C ILE A 178 15.72 7.12 -5.02
N VAL A 179 14.92 7.58 -4.05
CA VAL A 179 15.43 8.26 -2.84
C VAL A 179 16.37 7.36 -2.05
N GLY A 180 15.97 6.11 -1.78
CA GLY A 180 16.79 5.13 -1.05
C GLY A 180 18.10 4.79 -1.77
N SER A 181 18.08 4.69 -3.11
CA SER A 181 19.29 4.45 -3.89
C SER A 181 20.27 5.63 -3.84
N LEU A 182 19.75 6.86 -3.88
CA LEU A 182 20.57 8.07 -3.73
C LEU A 182 21.12 8.22 -2.31
N ILE A 183 20.31 7.92 -1.27
CA ILE A 183 20.77 7.89 0.11
C ILE A 183 21.89 6.85 0.27
N ALA A 184 21.67 5.62 -0.17
CA ALA A 184 22.67 4.55 -0.08
C ALA A 184 23.97 4.92 -0.81
N TYR A 185 23.86 5.55 -2.00
CA TYR A 185 25.01 6.05 -2.74
C TYR A 185 25.75 7.15 -1.95
N GLY A 186 25.07 8.16 -1.47
CA GLY A 186 25.68 9.28 -0.73
C GLY A 186 26.30 8.83 0.61
N VAL A 187 25.56 8.01 1.38
CA VAL A 187 26.02 7.53 2.69
C VAL A 187 27.20 6.54 2.55
N SER A 188 27.37 5.85 1.41
CA SER A 188 28.52 4.97 1.19
C SER A 188 29.88 5.70 1.33
N TYR A 189 29.92 7.00 1.05
CA TYR A 189 31.12 7.85 1.25
C TYR A 189 31.34 8.29 2.69
N MET A 190 30.36 8.09 3.58
CA MET A 190 30.46 8.38 5.01
C MET A 190 31.05 7.23 5.83
N ASN A 191 31.49 6.15 5.17
CA ASN A 191 32.04 4.98 5.84
C ASN A 191 33.28 5.34 6.66
N GLY A 192 33.26 5.03 7.98
CA GLY A 192 34.33 5.37 8.93
C GLY A 192 34.21 6.77 9.55
N LEU A 193 33.32 7.64 9.05
CA LEU A 193 33.11 8.96 9.61
C LEU A 193 32.51 8.83 11.02
N GLY A 194 33.11 9.51 11.99
CA GLY A 194 32.68 9.42 13.38
C GLY A 194 32.82 8.01 13.99
N GLY A 195 33.65 7.14 13.38
CA GLY A 195 33.82 5.76 13.83
C GLY A 195 32.66 4.81 13.46
N LEU A 196 31.71 5.27 12.64
CA LEU A 196 30.54 4.49 12.24
C LEU A 196 30.69 3.96 10.81
N SER A 197 30.27 2.71 10.61
CA SER A 197 30.14 2.11 9.27
C SER A 197 29.01 2.77 8.47
N ALA A 198 29.11 2.76 7.14
CA ALA A 198 28.10 3.36 6.24
C ALA A 198 26.68 2.86 6.53
N TRP A 199 26.49 1.56 6.81
CA TRP A 199 25.17 1.01 7.09
C TRP A 199 24.55 1.58 8.39
N ARG A 200 25.35 1.95 9.40
CA ARG A 200 24.88 2.60 10.63
C ARG A 200 24.40 4.01 10.35
N TRP A 201 25.09 4.74 9.48
CA TRP A 201 24.69 6.07 9.03
C TRP A 201 23.35 6.06 8.29
N VAL A 202 23.08 5.03 7.45
CA VAL A 202 21.77 4.89 6.79
C VAL A 202 20.66 4.87 7.84
N TYR A 203 20.72 3.96 8.79
CA TYR A 203 19.68 3.82 9.81
C TYR A 203 19.53 5.05 10.72
N LEU A 204 20.65 5.68 11.08
CA LEU A 204 20.64 6.86 11.94
C LEU A 204 19.98 8.05 11.24
N LEU A 205 20.41 8.37 10.02
CA LEU A 205 19.90 9.52 9.28
C LEU A 205 18.43 9.35 8.88
N GLU A 206 18.06 8.17 8.40
CA GLU A 206 16.66 7.86 8.07
C GLU A 206 15.77 7.90 9.31
N GLY A 207 16.22 7.32 10.42
CA GLY A 207 15.48 7.36 11.69
C GLY A 207 15.24 8.76 12.20
N ILE A 208 16.28 9.62 12.21
CA ILE A 208 16.14 11.04 12.60
C ILE A 208 15.19 11.78 11.66
N ALA A 209 15.34 11.59 10.35
CA ALA A 209 14.45 12.23 9.37
C ALA A 209 12.99 11.81 9.57
N THR A 210 12.76 10.54 9.87
CA THR A 210 11.41 9.99 10.14
C THR A 210 10.81 10.57 11.42
N ILE A 211 11.59 10.73 12.51
CA ILE A 211 11.12 11.37 13.75
C ILE A 211 10.71 12.82 13.48
N LEU A 212 11.56 13.59 12.78
CA LEU A 212 11.28 14.99 12.42
C LEU A 212 10.02 15.08 11.54
N PHE A 213 9.88 14.17 10.59
CA PHE A 213 8.69 14.10 9.76
C PHE A 213 7.43 13.75 10.58
N GLY A 214 7.53 12.93 11.61
CA GLY A 214 6.44 12.65 12.56
C GLY A 214 5.87 13.91 13.20
N ILE A 215 6.72 14.90 13.53
CA ILE A 215 6.29 16.20 14.04
C ILE A 215 5.49 16.97 12.99
N VAL A 216 5.92 16.93 11.73
CA VAL A 216 5.16 17.54 10.61
C VAL A 216 3.79 16.88 10.45
N VAL A 217 3.72 15.56 10.53
CA VAL A 217 2.46 14.80 10.45
C VAL A 217 1.52 15.20 11.58
N TRP A 218 2.01 15.32 12.82
CA TRP A 218 1.25 15.84 13.94
C TRP A 218 0.65 17.22 13.67
N ALA A 219 1.38 18.11 13.01
CA ALA A 219 0.93 19.45 12.74
C ALA A 219 -0.10 19.54 11.61
N VAL A 220 0.02 18.69 10.56
CA VAL A 220 -0.68 18.85 9.28
C VAL A 220 -1.80 17.84 9.08
N LEU A 221 -1.67 16.59 9.55
CA LEU A 221 -2.65 15.52 9.27
C LEU A 221 -4.03 15.86 9.87
N PRO A 222 -5.10 15.92 9.06
CA PRO A 222 -6.46 16.07 9.57
C PRO A 222 -6.95 14.77 10.21
N ASP A 223 -7.92 14.88 11.13
CA ASP A 223 -8.58 13.71 11.73
C ASP A 223 -9.77 13.24 10.86
N TYR A 224 -10.95 13.82 11.05
CA TYR A 224 -12.20 13.53 10.33
C TYR A 224 -12.81 14.81 9.79
N PRO A 225 -13.78 14.75 8.85
CA PRO A 225 -14.44 15.95 8.32
C PRO A 225 -15.01 16.87 9.39
N LYS A 226 -15.74 16.37 10.37
CA LYS A 226 -16.32 17.13 11.47
C LYS A 226 -15.43 17.24 12.72
N SER A 227 -14.09 17.16 12.56
CA SER A 227 -13.18 17.36 13.68
C SER A 227 -12.92 18.87 13.94
N PRO A 228 -12.59 19.28 15.19
CA PRO A 228 -12.32 20.68 15.51
C PRO A 228 -11.20 21.32 14.67
N ARG A 229 -10.24 20.53 14.19
CA ARG A 229 -9.18 21.01 13.30
C ARG A 229 -9.65 21.25 11.86
N SER A 230 -10.65 20.52 11.41
CA SER A 230 -11.24 20.71 10.09
C SER A 230 -11.97 22.04 9.97
N ASN A 231 -12.44 22.61 11.09
CA ASN A 231 -13.05 23.95 11.15
C ASN A 231 -12.09 25.08 10.68
N LYS A 232 -10.78 24.83 10.69
CA LYS A 232 -9.79 25.83 10.25
C LYS A 232 -9.71 26.00 8.72
N TRP A 233 -10.24 25.03 7.95
CA TRP A 233 -10.10 25.02 6.49
C TRP A 233 -11.36 24.55 5.74
N LEU A 234 -12.36 24.03 6.45
CA LEU A 234 -13.69 23.68 5.93
C LEU A 234 -14.75 24.48 6.66
N THR A 235 -15.76 24.94 5.93
CA THR A 235 -16.97 25.51 6.52
C THR A 235 -17.88 24.41 7.08
N PRO A 236 -18.76 24.70 8.05
CA PRO A 236 -19.71 23.70 8.57
C PRO A 236 -20.56 23.04 7.46
N ARG A 237 -20.96 23.82 6.42
CA ARG A 237 -21.71 23.31 5.25
C ARG A 237 -20.86 22.32 4.42
N GLU A 238 -19.58 22.59 4.24
CA GLU A 238 -18.66 21.70 3.52
C GLU A 238 -18.38 20.40 4.33
N GLN A 239 -18.27 20.50 5.65
CA GLN A 239 -18.12 19.32 6.53
C GLN A 239 -19.35 18.42 6.48
N GLU A 240 -20.55 19.02 6.56
CA GLU A 240 -21.80 18.29 6.42
C GLU A 240 -21.91 17.63 5.05
N TYR A 241 -21.52 18.34 3.98
CA TYR A 241 -21.47 17.81 2.63
C TYR A 241 -20.57 16.58 2.55
N LEU A 242 -19.33 16.66 3.09
CA LEU A 242 -18.37 15.57 3.05
C LEU A 242 -18.85 14.30 3.77
N GLU A 243 -19.57 14.43 4.89
CA GLU A 243 -20.14 13.27 5.58
C GLU A 243 -21.41 12.74 4.90
N THR A 244 -22.29 13.64 4.43
CA THR A 244 -23.56 13.25 3.81
C THR A 244 -23.37 12.54 2.48
N ARG A 245 -22.31 12.91 1.73
CA ARG A 245 -22.01 12.29 0.42
C ARG A 245 -21.42 10.88 0.52
N LEU A 246 -20.92 10.46 1.70
CA LEU A 246 -20.41 9.12 1.91
C LEU A 246 -21.55 8.11 2.01
N THR A 247 -21.26 6.86 1.65
CA THR A 247 -22.23 5.75 1.83
C THR A 247 -22.58 5.58 3.30
N GLY A 248 -23.78 5.08 3.60
CA GLY A 248 -24.25 4.88 4.97
C GLY A 248 -23.32 4.02 5.83
N ASN A 249 -22.51 3.15 5.18
CA ASN A 249 -21.57 2.23 5.83
C ASN A 249 -20.13 2.76 5.87
N ALA A 250 -19.86 4.00 5.44
CA ALA A 250 -18.53 4.59 5.53
C ALA A 250 -18.18 4.93 6.99
N PRO A 251 -16.91 4.86 7.41
CA PRO A 251 -16.48 5.28 8.75
C PRO A 251 -16.84 6.76 8.99
N LYS A 252 -17.64 7.03 10.02
CA LYS A 252 -18.05 8.40 10.42
C LYS A 252 -17.28 8.86 11.65
N THR A 253 -17.29 10.19 11.88
CA THR A 253 -16.58 10.88 12.97
C THR A 253 -16.91 10.32 14.37
N HIS A 254 -18.09 9.75 14.58
CA HIS A 254 -18.62 9.37 15.89
C HIS A 254 -19.17 7.94 15.98
N GLU A 255 -18.55 6.96 15.31
CA GLU A 255 -18.91 5.55 15.52
C GLU A 255 -17.85 4.85 16.39
N PRO A 256 -17.88 5.01 17.73
CA PRO A 256 -16.94 4.35 18.64
C PRO A 256 -17.31 2.90 18.91
N SER A 257 -18.50 2.44 18.53
CA SER A 257 -18.97 1.08 18.82
C SER A 257 -18.26 0.04 17.97
N PHE A 258 -17.61 -0.90 18.66
CA PHE A 258 -17.08 -2.11 18.05
C PHE A 258 -18.20 -3.12 17.85
N GLU A 259 -18.59 -3.37 16.60
CA GLU A 259 -19.63 -4.35 16.30
C GLU A 259 -19.05 -5.72 15.98
N LYS A 260 -19.18 -6.65 16.94
CA LYS A 260 -18.76 -8.06 16.77
C LYS A 260 -19.46 -8.77 15.61
N THR A 261 -20.68 -8.38 15.31
CA THR A 261 -21.48 -8.90 14.20
C THR A 261 -20.84 -8.64 12.83
N GLU A 262 -20.28 -7.45 12.62
CA GLU A 262 -19.57 -7.10 11.37
C GLU A 262 -18.28 -7.91 11.20
N VAL A 263 -17.53 -8.16 12.30
CA VAL A 263 -16.34 -9.02 12.29
C VAL A 263 -16.69 -10.44 11.91
N THR A 264 -17.76 -10.98 12.54
CA THR A 264 -18.22 -12.34 12.24
C THR A 264 -18.72 -12.48 10.80
N ALA A 265 -19.41 -11.45 10.28
CA ALA A 265 -19.84 -11.39 8.88
C ALA A 265 -18.63 -11.39 7.92
N ALA A 266 -17.59 -10.59 8.21
CA ALA A 266 -16.38 -10.54 7.42
C ALA A 266 -15.61 -11.86 7.40
N LEU A 267 -15.60 -12.61 8.52
CA LEU A 267 -14.99 -13.94 8.61
C LEU A 267 -15.78 -15.02 7.88
N LYS A 268 -17.11 -14.89 7.76
CA LYS A 268 -17.96 -15.85 7.02
C LYS A 268 -18.01 -15.58 5.52
N ASP A 269 -17.47 -14.46 5.07
CA ASP A 269 -17.49 -14.07 3.66
C ASP A 269 -16.33 -14.69 2.86
N TRP A 270 -16.65 -15.58 1.91
CA TRP A 270 -15.67 -16.22 1.02
C TRP A 270 -14.85 -15.21 0.19
N ARG A 271 -15.39 -14.02 -0.06
CA ARG A 271 -14.66 -12.94 -0.71
C ARG A 271 -13.41 -12.55 0.09
N THR A 272 -13.48 -12.56 1.41
CA THR A 272 -12.34 -12.25 2.28
C THR A 272 -11.16 -13.20 2.01
N TYR A 273 -11.43 -14.50 1.95
CA TYR A 273 -10.39 -15.52 1.73
C TYR A 273 -9.82 -15.48 0.31
N SER A 274 -10.66 -15.23 -0.70
CA SER A 274 -10.19 -15.10 -2.08
C SER A 274 -9.24 -13.90 -2.26
N PHE A 275 -9.55 -12.75 -1.64
CA PHE A 275 -8.66 -11.57 -1.63
C PHE A 275 -7.38 -11.81 -0.82
N MET A 276 -7.43 -12.59 0.27
CA MET A 276 -6.25 -13.02 1.02
C MET A 276 -5.31 -13.85 0.15
N ALA A 277 -5.85 -14.80 -0.61
CA ALA A 277 -5.06 -15.63 -1.52
C ALA A 277 -4.34 -14.77 -2.58
N ILE A 278 -5.04 -13.81 -3.21
CA ILE A 278 -4.42 -12.86 -4.15
C ILE A 278 -3.29 -12.10 -3.46
N HIS A 279 -3.55 -11.55 -2.26
CA HIS A 279 -2.59 -10.69 -1.57
C HIS A 279 -1.34 -11.46 -1.15
N PHE A 280 -1.50 -12.65 -0.58
CA PHE A 280 -0.39 -13.51 -0.17
C PHE A 280 0.51 -13.91 -1.37
N THR A 281 -0.09 -14.45 -2.43
CA THR A 281 0.67 -14.96 -3.58
C THR A 281 1.36 -13.84 -4.35
N THR A 282 0.73 -12.67 -4.51
CA THR A 282 1.35 -11.49 -5.13
C THR A 282 2.50 -10.95 -4.29
N ASN A 283 2.30 -10.84 -2.97
CA ASN A 283 3.32 -10.32 -2.05
C ASN A 283 4.52 -11.25 -1.94
N MET A 284 4.32 -12.57 -1.96
CA MET A 284 5.44 -13.52 -1.90
C MET A 284 6.43 -13.28 -3.05
N ALA A 285 5.95 -13.19 -4.28
CA ALA A 285 6.79 -12.90 -5.45
C ALA A 285 7.36 -11.46 -5.42
N GLY A 286 6.55 -10.49 -4.99
CA GLY A 286 6.94 -9.08 -4.93
C GLY A 286 8.03 -8.81 -3.90
N TYR A 287 7.88 -9.30 -2.68
CA TYR A 287 8.89 -9.12 -1.62
C TYR A 287 10.16 -9.92 -1.88
N ALA A 288 10.06 -11.10 -2.49
CA ALA A 288 11.20 -11.86 -2.94
C ALA A 288 12.08 -11.07 -3.91
N LEU A 289 11.45 -10.45 -4.93
CA LEU A 289 12.16 -9.61 -5.92
C LEU A 289 12.73 -8.35 -5.27
N SER A 290 11.92 -7.60 -4.50
CA SER A 290 12.36 -6.35 -3.85
C SER A 290 13.54 -6.57 -2.91
N TRP A 291 13.54 -7.67 -2.15
CA TRP A 291 14.65 -8.04 -1.28
C TRP A 291 15.94 -8.36 -2.04
N GLN A 292 15.81 -9.02 -3.19
CA GLN A 292 16.96 -9.48 -3.96
C GLN A 292 17.45 -8.46 -5.00
N LEU A 293 16.68 -7.44 -5.32
CA LEU A 293 16.97 -6.47 -6.38
C LEU A 293 18.35 -5.82 -6.24
N PRO A 294 18.77 -5.27 -5.07
CA PRO A 294 20.11 -4.71 -4.91
C PRO A 294 21.23 -5.75 -5.09
N THR A 295 21.00 -6.99 -4.67
CA THR A 295 21.96 -8.10 -4.85
C THR A 295 22.10 -8.46 -6.33
N ILE A 296 20.99 -8.54 -7.07
CA ILE A 296 21.01 -8.86 -8.50
C ILE A 296 21.72 -7.75 -9.28
N THR A 297 21.38 -6.48 -9.03
CA THR A 297 22.00 -5.34 -9.72
C THR A 297 23.51 -5.25 -9.44
N THR A 298 23.93 -5.58 -8.22
CA THR A 298 25.36 -5.69 -7.87
C THR A 298 26.03 -6.83 -8.63
N ALA A 299 25.41 -8.02 -8.72
CA ALA A 299 25.94 -9.18 -9.41
C ALA A 299 26.02 -9.00 -10.94
N LEU A 300 25.21 -8.13 -11.53
CA LEU A 300 25.30 -7.81 -12.95
C LEU A 300 26.61 -7.12 -13.32
N GLY A 301 27.20 -6.33 -12.40
CA GLY A 301 28.55 -5.78 -12.54
C GLY A 301 28.72 -4.73 -13.63
N TYR A 302 27.64 -4.05 -14.08
CA TYR A 302 27.73 -2.99 -15.09
C TYR A 302 28.46 -1.74 -14.61
N VAL A 303 28.40 -1.47 -13.30
CA VAL A 303 29.02 -0.30 -12.66
C VAL A 303 29.65 -0.75 -11.35
N GLY A 304 30.83 -0.23 -11.02
CA GLY A 304 31.48 -0.51 -9.74
C GLY A 304 30.74 0.07 -8.54
N LEU A 305 31.01 -0.48 -7.36
CA LEU A 305 30.51 0.06 -6.08
C LEU A 305 31.10 1.47 -5.82
N PRO A 306 30.32 2.40 -5.29
CA PRO A 306 28.89 2.30 -4.92
C PRO A 306 27.91 2.66 -6.05
N ARG A 307 28.39 2.97 -7.25
CA ARG A 307 27.55 3.46 -8.38
C ARG A 307 26.50 2.46 -8.83
N ASN A 308 26.70 1.16 -8.58
CA ASN A 308 25.72 0.12 -8.89
C ASN A 308 24.37 0.30 -8.15
N GLN A 309 24.33 1.06 -7.05
CA GLN A 309 23.08 1.42 -6.39
C GLN A 309 22.13 2.21 -7.30
N LEU A 310 22.70 3.02 -8.21
CA LEU A 310 21.93 3.81 -9.17
C LEU A 310 21.16 2.94 -10.20
N LEU A 311 21.54 1.68 -10.38
CA LEU A 311 20.82 0.73 -11.25
C LEU A 311 19.42 0.36 -10.72
N ASN A 312 19.12 0.66 -9.47
CA ASN A 312 17.78 0.48 -8.90
C ASN A 312 16.82 1.65 -9.24
N ILE A 313 17.33 2.76 -9.78
CA ILE A 313 16.52 3.94 -10.13
C ILE A 313 15.59 3.68 -11.33
N PRO A 314 16.02 3.09 -12.47
CA PRO A 314 15.16 2.86 -13.62
C PRO A 314 13.90 2.03 -13.33
N PRO A 315 13.96 0.89 -12.61
CA PRO A 315 12.75 0.16 -12.21
C PRO A 315 11.79 1.00 -11.36
N ALA A 316 12.31 1.77 -10.41
CA ALA A 316 11.51 2.64 -9.55
C ALA A 316 10.84 3.77 -10.34
N ALA A 317 11.56 4.43 -11.24
CA ALA A 317 10.99 5.46 -12.12
C ALA A 317 9.91 4.90 -13.05
N GLY A 318 10.16 3.75 -13.66
CA GLY A 318 9.18 3.03 -14.47
C GLY A 318 7.92 2.65 -13.67
N SER A 319 8.09 2.25 -12.42
CA SER A 319 6.97 1.94 -11.51
C SER A 319 6.06 3.15 -11.28
N VAL A 320 6.64 4.33 -11.05
CA VAL A 320 5.88 5.57 -10.89
C VAL A 320 5.06 5.89 -12.16
N LEU A 321 5.67 5.78 -13.33
CA LEU A 321 4.99 6.02 -14.61
C LEU A 321 3.85 5.01 -14.84
N CYS A 322 4.09 3.72 -14.59
CA CYS A 322 3.06 2.68 -14.73
C CYS A 322 1.90 2.88 -13.74
N ILE A 323 2.17 3.31 -12.50
CA ILE A 323 1.15 3.63 -11.49
C ILE A 323 0.26 4.78 -11.95
N ILE A 324 0.85 5.89 -12.42
CA ILE A 324 0.12 7.06 -12.92
C ILE A 324 -0.73 6.67 -14.14
N PHE A 325 -0.16 5.92 -15.08
CA PHE A 325 -0.88 5.41 -16.25
C PHE A 325 -2.06 4.51 -15.85
N ALA A 326 -1.84 3.56 -14.94
CA ALA A 326 -2.89 2.67 -14.44
C ALA A 326 -4.02 3.45 -13.76
N GLY A 327 -3.68 4.44 -12.93
CA GLY A 327 -4.65 5.30 -12.28
C GLY A 327 -5.48 6.11 -13.28
N TRP A 328 -4.84 6.67 -14.31
CA TRP A 328 -5.53 7.37 -15.40
C TRP A 328 -6.43 6.43 -16.20
N PHE A 329 -5.91 5.27 -16.63
CA PHE A 329 -6.64 4.30 -17.44
C PHE A 329 -7.88 3.74 -16.72
N LEU A 330 -7.72 3.34 -15.46
CA LEU A 330 -8.82 2.83 -14.64
C LEU A 330 -9.89 3.89 -14.38
N ARG A 331 -9.51 5.17 -14.34
CA ARG A 331 -10.47 6.27 -14.17
C ARG A 331 -11.44 6.37 -15.34
N GLN A 332 -11.07 5.96 -16.54
CA GLN A 332 -11.93 5.95 -17.72
C GLN A 332 -12.97 4.82 -17.71
N ALA A 333 -12.88 3.85 -16.78
CA ALA A 333 -13.79 2.72 -16.68
C ALA A 333 -13.91 1.85 -17.96
N TYR A 334 -12.83 1.76 -18.77
CA TYR A 334 -12.81 0.90 -19.95
C TYR A 334 -12.88 -0.59 -19.59
N LEU A 335 -12.11 -1.01 -18.59
CA LEU A 335 -12.08 -2.38 -18.06
C LEU A 335 -12.61 -2.43 -16.63
N THR A 336 -13.06 -3.61 -16.19
CA THR A 336 -13.28 -3.87 -14.77
C THR A 336 -11.94 -4.02 -14.06
N ARG A 337 -11.91 -3.75 -12.75
CA ARG A 337 -10.67 -3.84 -11.96
C ARG A 337 -10.05 -5.23 -11.99
N PRO A 338 -10.79 -6.34 -11.82
CA PRO A 338 -10.22 -7.69 -11.90
C PRO A 338 -9.64 -8.02 -13.29
N MET A 339 -10.26 -7.58 -14.40
CA MET A 339 -9.68 -7.78 -15.75
C MET A 339 -8.33 -7.09 -15.88
N PHE A 340 -8.22 -5.85 -15.41
CA PHE A 340 -6.98 -5.10 -15.47
C PHE A 340 -5.87 -5.75 -14.63
N ILE A 341 -6.19 -6.21 -13.41
CA ILE A 341 -5.26 -6.92 -12.53
C ILE A 341 -4.81 -8.25 -13.18
N MET A 342 -5.72 -8.97 -13.81
CA MET A 342 -5.40 -10.23 -14.51
C MET A 342 -4.37 -10.00 -15.62
N ILE A 343 -4.56 -8.97 -16.45
CA ILE A 343 -3.61 -8.62 -17.53
C ILE A 343 -2.23 -8.30 -16.95
N ILE A 344 -2.15 -7.44 -15.92
CA ILE A 344 -0.90 -7.13 -15.24
C ILE A 344 -0.22 -8.41 -14.74
N ASN A 345 -0.98 -9.27 -14.05
CA ASN A 345 -0.39 -10.44 -13.42
C ASN A 345 0.11 -11.48 -14.43
N VAL A 346 -0.55 -11.62 -15.59
CA VAL A 346 -0.07 -12.46 -16.70
C VAL A 346 1.26 -11.93 -17.24
N ILE A 347 1.40 -10.59 -17.40
CA ILE A 347 2.66 -9.99 -17.83
C ILE A 347 3.76 -10.25 -16.80
N VAL A 348 3.46 -10.11 -15.49
CA VAL A 348 4.41 -10.38 -14.41
C VAL A 348 4.80 -11.87 -14.34
N LEU A 349 3.87 -12.78 -14.63
CA LEU A 349 4.16 -14.21 -14.74
C LEU A 349 5.18 -14.48 -15.86
N VAL A 350 4.99 -13.89 -17.04
CA VAL A 350 5.95 -13.99 -18.17
C VAL A 350 7.30 -13.42 -17.77
N PHE A 351 7.31 -12.27 -17.09
CA PHE A 351 8.55 -11.66 -16.58
C PHE A 351 9.35 -12.60 -15.68
N PHE A 352 8.72 -13.22 -14.67
CA PHE A 352 9.41 -14.19 -13.82
C PHE A 352 9.85 -15.45 -14.59
N GLY A 353 9.08 -15.87 -15.60
CA GLY A 353 9.47 -16.93 -16.51
C GLY A 353 10.75 -16.61 -17.28
N VAL A 354 10.89 -15.38 -17.77
CA VAL A 354 12.11 -14.90 -18.42
C VAL A 354 13.29 -14.90 -17.44
N LEU A 355 13.11 -14.41 -16.21
CA LEU A 355 14.18 -14.44 -15.19
C LEU A 355 14.63 -15.88 -14.84
N ALA A 356 13.71 -16.85 -14.87
CA ALA A 356 14.03 -18.24 -14.62
C ALA A 356 14.77 -18.91 -15.80
N GLY A 357 14.50 -18.49 -17.05
CA GLY A 357 15.01 -19.14 -18.25
C GLY A 357 16.27 -18.52 -18.84
N VAL A 358 16.46 -17.20 -18.70
CA VAL A 358 17.52 -16.45 -19.40
C VAL A 358 18.76 -16.26 -18.51
N SER A 359 19.94 -16.30 -19.12
CA SER A 359 21.22 -16.07 -18.42
C SER A 359 21.96 -14.80 -18.89
N ASN A 360 21.45 -14.12 -19.94
CA ASN A 360 22.06 -12.89 -20.45
C ASN A 360 21.79 -11.72 -19.49
N LYS A 361 22.86 -11.05 -19.03
CA LYS A 361 22.79 -9.95 -18.07
C LYS A 361 21.93 -8.78 -18.54
N ALA A 362 22.02 -8.39 -19.82
CA ALA A 362 21.25 -7.30 -20.38
C ALA A 362 19.75 -7.64 -20.42
N ALA A 363 19.41 -8.88 -20.82
CA ALA A 363 18.04 -9.35 -20.84
C ALA A 363 17.43 -9.44 -19.42
N ILE A 364 18.21 -9.91 -18.43
CA ILE A 364 17.80 -9.94 -17.02
C ILE A 364 17.50 -8.53 -16.53
N TYR A 365 18.39 -7.57 -16.76
CA TYR A 365 18.19 -6.20 -16.31
C TYR A 365 16.98 -5.53 -17.00
N SER A 366 16.86 -5.69 -18.32
CA SER A 366 15.71 -5.17 -19.07
C SER A 366 14.38 -5.77 -18.58
N ALA A 367 14.38 -7.08 -18.33
CA ALA A 367 13.21 -7.75 -17.75
C ALA A 367 12.86 -7.17 -16.37
N ILE A 368 13.86 -6.95 -15.49
CA ILE A 368 13.64 -6.33 -14.17
C ILE A 368 13.03 -4.95 -14.30
N VAL A 369 13.58 -4.08 -15.17
CA VAL A 369 13.05 -2.71 -15.37
C VAL A 369 11.61 -2.75 -15.82
N VAL A 370 11.26 -3.55 -16.82
CA VAL A 370 9.90 -3.61 -17.37
C VAL A 370 8.94 -4.34 -16.41
N GLY A 371 9.34 -5.52 -15.90
CA GLY A 371 8.47 -6.36 -15.09
C GLY A 371 8.13 -5.75 -13.74
N ASP A 372 9.11 -5.17 -13.03
CA ASP A 372 8.87 -4.52 -11.74
C ASP A 372 8.06 -3.23 -11.89
N SER A 373 8.30 -2.47 -12.98
CA SER A 373 7.51 -1.29 -13.32
C SER A 373 6.03 -1.62 -13.50
N ILE A 374 5.71 -2.67 -14.24
CA ILE A 374 4.32 -3.09 -14.50
C ILE A 374 3.69 -3.67 -13.23
N ARG A 375 4.44 -4.46 -12.46
CA ARG A 375 3.99 -5.04 -11.20
C ARG A 375 3.52 -3.99 -10.20
N ALA A 376 4.16 -2.84 -10.13
CA ALA A 376 3.80 -1.77 -9.21
C ALA A 376 2.37 -1.24 -9.43
N ALA A 377 1.84 -1.32 -10.64
CA ALA A 377 0.47 -0.90 -10.95
C ALA A 377 -0.64 -1.83 -10.44
N PHE A 378 -0.29 -3.02 -9.91
CA PHE A 378 -1.22 -4.03 -9.41
C PHE A 378 -2.05 -3.56 -8.21
N PHE A 379 -1.44 -2.88 -7.25
CA PHE A 379 -2.06 -2.62 -5.96
C PHE A 379 -3.18 -1.58 -5.99
N ILE A 380 -3.18 -0.63 -6.95
CA ILE A 380 -4.24 0.38 -7.06
C ILE A 380 -5.60 -0.28 -7.32
N PRO A 381 -5.78 -1.04 -8.43
CA PRO A 381 -7.05 -1.70 -8.69
C PRO A 381 -7.38 -2.77 -7.65
N PHE A 382 -6.38 -3.43 -7.07
CA PHE A 382 -6.56 -4.44 -6.03
C PHE A 382 -7.20 -3.87 -4.76
N PHE A 383 -6.62 -2.84 -4.17
CA PHE A 383 -7.18 -2.23 -2.95
C PHE A 383 -8.48 -1.49 -3.20
N THR A 384 -8.65 -0.84 -4.36
CA THR A 384 -9.91 -0.20 -4.72
C THR A 384 -11.02 -1.24 -4.97
N TRP A 385 -10.68 -2.40 -5.54
CA TRP A 385 -11.62 -3.51 -5.69
C TRP A 385 -12.02 -4.07 -4.33
N ARG A 386 -11.05 -4.33 -3.46
CA ARG A 386 -11.33 -4.83 -2.11
C ARG A 386 -12.15 -3.84 -1.29
N SER A 387 -11.81 -2.56 -1.28
CA SER A 387 -12.54 -1.53 -0.54
C SER A 387 -14.03 -1.49 -0.90
N SER A 388 -14.37 -1.76 -2.16
CA SER A 388 -15.76 -1.79 -2.61
C SER A 388 -16.54 -3.05 -2.19
N THR A 389 -15.89 -4.05 -1.61
CA THR A 389 -16.55 -5.28 -1.11
C THR A 389 -16.75 -5.28 0.40
N LEU A 390 -16.23 -4.27 1.10
CA LEU A 390 -16.31 -4.15 2.55
C LEU A 390 -17.54 -3.36 2.97
N SER A 391 -18.14 -3.72 4.09
CA SER A 391 -19.30 -3.06 4.68
C SER A 391 -19.09 -2.81 6.18
N GLY A 392 -19.65 -1.71 6.67
CA GLY A 392 -19.52 -1.27 8.05
C GLY A 392 -18.14 -0.72 8.42
N ALA A 393 -18.07 0.13 9.46
CA ALA A 393 -16.81 0.73 9.90
C ALA A 393 -15.88 -0.30 10.58
N THR A 394 -16.45 -1.16 11.41
CA THR A 394 -15.70 -2.23 12.10
C THR A 394 -15.31 -3.33 11.13
N GLY A 395 -16.26 -3.76 10.27
CA GLY A 395 -16.04 -4.80 9.27
C GLY A 395 -14.98 -4.40 8.23
N ALA A 396 -14.99 -3.14 7.78
CA ALA A 396 -13.98 -2.63 6.86
C ALA A 396 -12.60 -2.56 7.50
N ALA A 397 -12.48 -2.01 8.73
CA ALA A 397 -11.22 -1.92 9.45
C ALA A 397 -10.63 -3.31 9.73
N PHE A 398 -11.45 -4.24 10.25
CA PHE A 398 -11.03 -5.61 10.52
C PHE A 398 -10.66 -6.35 9.23
N GLY A 399 -11.53 -6.30 8.22
CA GLY A 399 -11.34 -7.04 6.96
C GLY A 399 -10.10 -6.60 6.18
N LEU A 400 -9.77 -5.30 6.16
CA LEU A 400 -8.54 -4.79 5.57
C LEU A 400 -7.31 -5.20 6.37
N ALA A 401 -7.35 -5.06 7.70
CA ALA A 401 -6.23 -5.43 8.56
C ALA A 401 -5.96 -6.94 8.48
N PHE A 402 -6.99 -7.77 8.60
CA PHE A 402 -6.86 -9.23 8.54
C PHE A 402 -6.33 -9.70 7.19
N GLN A 403 -6.86 -9.16 6.08
CA GLN A 403 -6.33 -9.44 4.74
C GLN A 403 -4.87 -8.99 4.61
N ASN A 404 -4.51 -7.82 5.16
CA ASN A 404 -3.13 -7.32 5.09
C ASN A 404 -2.20 -8.23 5.87
N CYS A 405 -2.57 -8.65 7.08
CA CYS A 405 -1.79 -9.63 7.87
C CYS A 405 -1.46 -10.88 7.06
N VAL A 406 -2.46 -11.50 6.42
CA VAL A 406 -2.24 -12.70 5.59
C VAL A 406 -1.37 -12.37 4.37
N GLY A 407 -1.58 -11.21 3.74
CA GLY A 407 -0.75 -10.75 2.64
C GLY A 407 0.73 -10.56 3.04
N GLN A 408 0.99 -10.04 4.24
CA GLN A 408 2.34 -9.83 4.75
C GLN A 408 3.09 -11.13 5.07
N VAL A 409 2.42 -12.29 5.20
CA VAL A 409 3.09 -13.61 5.29
C VAL A 409 3.96 -13.84 4.05
N GLY A 410 3.56 -13.31 2.89
CA GLY A 410 4.42 -13.31 1.70
C GLY A 410 5.77 -12.62 1.92
N GLY A 411 5.82 -11.60 2.78
CA GLY A 411 7.06 -10.92 3.17
C GLY A 411 7.95 -11.75 4.13
N VAL A 412 7.36 -12.68 4.88
CA VAL A 412 8.14 -13.63 5.68
C VAL A 412 8.79 -14.68 4.78
N VAL A 413 8.04 -15.21 3.82
CA VAL A 413 8.46 -16.32 2.95
C VAL A 413 9.37 -15.82 1.81
N GLY A 414 9.05 -14.68 1.18
CA GLY A 414 9.71 -14.17 -0.01
C GLY A 414 11.26 -14.11 0.09
N PRO A 415 11.82 -13.42 1.09
CA PRO A 415 13.27 -13.35 1.27
C PRO A 415 13.94 -14.72 1.46
N GLN A 416 13.22 -15.68 2.07
CA GLN A 416 13.74 -17.03 2.34
C GLN A 416 13.85 -17.92 1.08
N LEU A 417 13.21 -17.54 -0.02
CA LEU A 417 13.35 -18.25 -1.30
C LEU A 417 14.78 -18.14 -1.86
N PHE A 418 15.44 -16.99 -1.66
CA PHE A 418 16.75 -16.68 -2.22
C PHE A 418 17.89 -17.12 -1.30
N GLN A 419 17.99 -18.43 -1.06
CA GLN A 419 19.06 -19.02 -0.27
C GLN A 419 20.34 -19.16 -1.11
N SER A 420 21.50 -19.07 -0.44
CA SER A 420 22.84 -19.18 -1.06
C SER A 420 23.03 -20.47 -1.87
N LYS A 421 22.34 -21.58 -1.48
CA LYS A 421 22.40 -22.86 -2.21
C LYS A 421 21.90 -22.77 -3.66
N TYR A 422 21.12 -21.75 -4.03
CA TYR A 422 20.64 -21.55 -5.41
C TYR A 422 21.49 -20.57 -6.22
N ALA A 423 22.55 -19.99 -5.63
CA ALA A 423 23.41 -19.03 -6.31
C ALA A 423 24.15 -19.65 -7.52
N TYR A 424 24.49 -20.95 -7.46
CA TYR A 424 25.23 -21.67 -8.53
C TYR A 424 24.46 -21.67 -9.87
N ASN A 425 23.14 -21.62 -9.87
CA ASN A 425 22.32 -21.61 -11.08
C ASN A 425 21.70 -20.23 -11.38
N GLY A 426 22.19 -19.14 -10.77
CA GLY A 426 21.67 -17.79 -10.97
C GLY A 426 20.27 -17.58 -10.40
N TYR A 427 19.91 -18.31 -9.33
CA TYR A 427 18.63 -18.25 -8.66
C TYR A 427 17.42 -18.62 -9.55
N LYS A 428 17.58 -19.45 -10.57
CA LYS A 428 16.50 -19.88 -11.48
C LYS A 428 15.35 -20.55 -10.74
N VAL A 429 15.65 -21.38 -9.72
CA VAL A 429 14.61 -22.06 -8.92
C VAL A 429 13.75 -21.06 -8.13
N PRO A 430 14.29 -20.11 -7.37
CA PRO A 430 13.51 -19.03 -6.76
C PRO A 430 12.63 -18.26 -7.75
N PHE A 431 13.14 -17.90 -8.92
CA PHE A 431 12.34 -17.21 -9.93
C PHE A 431 11.22 -18.09 -10.50
N ALA A 432 11.43 -19.39 -10.68
CA ALA A 432 10.39 -20.32 -11.09
C ALA A 432 9.29 -20.46 -10.01
N ILE A 433 9.65 -20.44 -8.72
CA ILE A 433 8.68 -20.43 -7.62
C ILE A 433 7.87 -19.13 -7.64
N CYS A 434 8.50 -17.98 -7.91
CA CYS A 434 7.80 -16.70 -8.06
C CYS A 434 6.83 -16.73 -9.26
N ALA A 435 7.23 -17.33 -10.39
CA ALA A 435 6.36 -17.53 -11.55
C ALA A 435 5.14 -18.40 -11.19
N ALA A 436 5.37 -19.54 -10.50
CA ALA A 436 4.28 -20.40 -10.04
C ALA A 436 3.31 -19.66 -9.09
N SER A 437 3.85 -18.81 -8.22
CA SER A 437 3.04 -17.94 -7.33
C SER A 437 2.18 -16.96 -8.13
N CYS A 438 2.71 -16.36 -9.20
CA CYS A 438 1.93 -15.51 -10.10
C CYS A 438 0.83 -16.31 -10.82
N GLY A 439 1.08 -17.57 -11.20
CA GLY A 439 0.06 -18.49 -11.71
C GLY A 439 -1.08 -18.73 -10.70
N ALA A 440 -0.72 -19.00 -9.44
CA ALA A 440 -1.70 -19.12 -8.36
C ALA A 440 -2.48 -17.81 -8.14
N THR A 441 -1.82 -16.65 -8.29
CA THR A 441 -2.50 -15.35 -8.25
C THR A 441 -3.55 -15.22 -9.36
N CYS A 442 -3.28 -15.69 -10.59
CA CYS A 442 -4.28 -15.68 -11.68
C CYS A 442 -5.53 -16.47 -11.29
N LEU A 443 -5.36 -17.67 -10.70
CA LEU A 443 -6.49 -18.49 -10.24
C LEU A 443 -7.28 -17.81 -9.12
N ALA A 444 -6.59 -17.19 -8.16
CA ALA A 444 -7.21 -16.45 -7.06
C ALA A 444 -7.96 -15.20 -7.56
N ILE A 445 -7.43 -14.47 -8.57
CA ILE A 445 -8.13 -13.35 -9.22
C ILE A 445 -9.40 -13.84 -9.92
N ALA A 446 -9.33 -14.94 -10.66
CA ALA A 446 -10.49 -15.52 -11.33
C ALA A 446 -11.58 -15.92 -10.33
N TRP A 447 -11.20 -16.54 -9.18
CA TRP A 447 -12.10 -16.88 -8.10
C TRP A 447 -12.76 -15.63 -7.47
N SER A 448 -11.97 -14.63 -7.10
CA SER A 448 -12.51 -13.37 -6.55
C SER A 448 -13.41 -12.65 -7.54
N TRP A 449 -13.04 -12.67 -8.83
CA TRP A 449 -13.86 -12.05 -9.88
C TRP A 449 -15.20 -12.76 -10.04
N TRP A 450 -15.20 -14.09 -10.02
CA TRP A 450 -16.45 -14.87 -10.05
C TRP A 450 -17.38 -14.51 -8.88
N LEU A 451 -16.84 -14.33 -7.66
CA LEU A 451 -17.61 -13.95 -6.47
C LEU A 451 -18.12 -12.50 -6.50
N THR A 452 -17.50 -11.61 -7.26
CA THR A 452 -17.76 -10.15 -7.25
C THR A 452 -18.18 -9.59 -8.58
N LYS A 453 -18.44 -10.43 -9.59
CA LYS A 453 -18.69 -10.00 -10.98
C LYS A 453 -19.83 -8.98 -11.11
N ASP A 454 -20.95 -9.24 -10.43
CA ASP A 454 -22.13 -8.36 -10.51
C ASP A 454 -21.84 -6.99 -9.88
N LEU A 455 -21.19 -6.98 -8.72
CA LEU A 455 -20.76 -5.75 -8.04
C LEU A 455 -19.80 -4.91 -8.92
N GLU A 456 -18.82 -5.54 -9.56
CA GLU A 456 -17.85 -4.86 -10.42
C GLU A 456 -18.50 -4.27 -11.69
N HIS A 457 -19.46 -4.97 -12.26
CA HIS A 457 -20.21 -4.45 -13.41
C HIS A 457 -21.05 -3.23 -13.04
N ASP A 458 -21.70 -3.25 -11.89
CA ASP A 458 -22.53 -2.14 -11.42
C ASP A 458 -21.68 -0.91 -11.04
N ILE A 459 -20.57 -1.10 -10.34
CA ILE A 459 -19.63 -0.01 -10.05
C ILE A 459 -19.11 0.63 -11.34
N ARG A 460 -18.77 -0.17 -12.34
CA ARG A 460 -18.33 0.34 -13.65
C ARG A 460 -19.44 1.12 -14.36
N ARG A 461 -20.69 0.65 -14.30
CA ARG A 461 -21.87 1.33 -14.87
C ARG A 461 -22.09 2.69 -14.21
N ILE A 462 -22.16 2.73 -12.88
CA ILE A 462 -22.36 3.97 -12.09
C ILE A 462 -21.24 4.96 -12.40
N ARG A 463 -20.01 4.52 -12.42
CA ARG A 463 -18.87 5.38 -12.75
C ARG A 463 -18.97 5.99 -14.15
N ARG A 464 -19.40 5.22 -15.15
CA ARG A 464 -19.63 5.74 -16.52
C ARG A 464 -20.75 6.78 -16.54
N LEU A 465 -21.84 6.56 -15.79
CA LEU A 465 -22.94 7.53 -15.67
C LEU A 465 -22.48 8.83 -15.03
N ARG A 466 -21.68 8.75 -13.93
CA ARG A 466 -21.09 9.94 -13.31
C ARG A 466 -20.13 10.70 -14.23
N LEU A 467 -19.32 9.99 -15.01
CA LEU A 467 -18.45 10.63 -16.00
C LEU A 467 -19.25 11.35 -17.09
N LYS A 468 -20.40 10.80 -17.51
CA LYS A 468 -21.31 11.46 -18.46
C LYS A 468 -21.96 12.69 -17.84
N ALA A 469 -22.53 12.56 -16.63
CA ALA A 469 -23.16 13.68 -15.90
C ALA A 469 -22.16 14.81 -15.63
N ALA A 470 -20.92 14.50 -15.23
CA ALA A 470 -19.88 15.49 -15.01
C ALA A 470 -19.53 16.29 -16.29
N LYS A 471 -19.62 15.67 -17.49
CA LYS A 471 -19.45 16.40 -18.77
C LYS A 471 -20.61 17.34 -19.06
N GLN A 472 -21.79 17.08 -18.48
CA GLN A 472 -22.98 17.92 -18.59
C GLN A 472 -23.10 18.96 -17.47
N GLY A 473 -22.09 19.04 -16.57
CA GLY A 473 -22.09 19.97 -15.44
C GLY A 473 -23.04 19.63 -14.29
N VAL A 474 -23.60 18.41 -14.28
CA VAL A 474 -24.59 17.94 -13.28
C VAL A 474 -23.92 16.95 -12.33
N VAL A 475 -24.25 17.04 -11.04
CA VAL A 475 -23.88 16.04 -10.03
C VAL A 475 -24.86 14.86 -10.14
N TYR A 476 -24.34 13.66 -10.39
CA TYR A 476 -25.15 12.45 -10.40
C TYR A 476 -25.43 12.03 -8.96
N ALA A 477 -26.65 12.28 -8.50
CA ALA A 477 -27.10 12.13 -7.11
C ALA A 477 -27.76 10.78 -6.79
N GLU A 478 -27.83 9.84 -7.77
CA GLU A 478 -28.31 8.48 -7.47
C GLU A 478 -27.33 7.75 -6.57
N ASP A 479 -27.88 7.14 -5.54
CA ASP A 479 -27.13 6.49 -4.51
C ASP A 479 -26.24 5.40 -5.05
N ASP A 480 -25.11 5.36 -4.42
CA ASP A 480 -24.19 4.28 -4.49
C ASP A 480 -24.90 2.95 -4.26
N VAL A 481 -24.49 1.98 -5.03
CA VAL A 481 -24.79 0.58 -4.83
C VAL A 481 -24.81 0.28 -3.33
N ASP A 482 -25.90 -0.26 -2.82
CA ASP A 482 -25.97 -0.75 -1.45
C ASP A 482 -24.87 -1.83 -1.30
N MET A 483 -23.77 -1.42 -0.67
CA MET A 483 -22.56 -2.23 -0.55
C MET A 483 -22.75 -3.42 0.39
N THR A 484 -23.91 -3.56 1.04
CA THR A 484 -24.23 -4.72 1.88
C THR A 484 -24.37 -6.01 1.08
N GLY A 485 -24.26 -5.94 -0.25
CA GLY A 485 -24.08 -7.11 -1.13
C GLY A 485 -25.29 -8.01 -1.23
N GLN A 486 -26.47 -7.52 -0.96
CA GLN A 486 -27.67 -8.31 -1.10
C GLN A 486 -28.07 -8.40 -2.58
N ARG A 487 -27.90 -9.59 -3.16
CA ARG A 487 -28.28 -9.96 -4.54
C ARG A 487 -29.71 -9.51 -4.95
N LYS A 488 -30.58 -9.20 -3.99
CA LYS A 488 -31.95 -8.74 -4.25
C LYS A 488 -32.03 -7.34 -4.87
N PHE A 489 -31.14 -6.45 -4.48
CA PHE A 489 -31.13 -5.06 -4.98
C PHE A 489 -30.73 -5.02 -6.48
N PHE A 490 -29.70 -5.77 -6.87
CA PHE A 490 -29.25 -5.83 -8.25
C PHE A 490 -30.24 -6.49 -9.22
N LYS A 491 -31.07 -7.43 -8.75
CA LYS A 491 -32.17 -7.99 -9.58
C LYS A 491 -33.26 -6.97 -9.86
N GLY A 492 -33.53 -6.04 -8.94
CA GLY A 492 -34.47 -4.92 -9.14
C GLY A 492 -34.03 -3.92 -10.20
N LEU A 493 -32.73 -3.57 -10.20
CA LEU A 493 -32.15 -2.65 -11.20
C LEU A 493 -32.07 -3.22 -12.61
N ARG A 494 -31.90 -4.54 -12.76
CA ARG A 494 -31.99 -5.18 -14.10
C ARG A 494 -33.38 -5.07 -14.72
N LYS A 495 -34.45 -5.12 -13.90
CA LYS A 495 -35.82 -4.94 -14.39
C LYS A 495 -36.19 -3.51 -14.74
N ALA A 496 -35.53 -2.51 -14.13
CA ALA A 496 -35.75 -1.09 -14.41
C ALA A 496 -34.94 -0.53 -15.60
N GLY A 497 -34.04 -1.30 -16.16
CA GLY A 497 -33.19 -0.92 -17.30
C GLY A 497 -33.58 -1.56 -18.65
N ASP A 498 -34.65 -2.34 -18.69
CA ASP A 498 -35.24 -2.95 -19.89
C ASP A 498 -36.49 -2.19 -20.38
N VAL A 499 -36.55 -0.86 -20.10
CA VAL A 499 -37.56 0.03 -20.70
C VAL A 499 -36.84 1.12 -21.48
#